data_673f98763714fe67dd828825205635be
#
_entry.id   673f98763714fe67dd828825205635be
#
_cell.length_a   1.000
_cell.length_b   1.000
_cell.length_c   1.000
_cell.angle_alpha   90.00
_cell.angle_beta   90.00
_cell.angle_gamma   90.00
#
_symmetry.space_group_name_H-M   'P 1'
#
loop_
_entity.id
_entity.type
_entity.pdbx_description
1 polymer ?
#
loop_
_entity_poly.entity_id
_entity_poly.type
_entity_poly.pdbx_seq_one_letter_code
_entity_poly.pdbx_strand_id
1 'polypeptide(L)'
;MRINPSKLPLQKAADACKKLLANKKVLVCSKNRLTLTALCLCTPILQSLVGGATTEDEALQVQQKNHPDILITSEDLESGYGIRLVEKAKNYSPELKALIFLQRETPEVVQEAMEAGADGVMFISSIGTGDGDFINALSTANSGGIYYPRSVREAATAKVKSAPVLVDPLSERELDVIRCIIRGMRNIEIADALFISSETVKSHVSKVIQKLGVRDRTQAAVFAMTHGLIEAGI
;
A
#
# COMPACT_ATOMS: atom_id res chain seq x y z
N MET A 1 12.93 -12.63 18.42
CA MET A 1 12.96 -12.83 16.96
C MET A 1 14.38 -13.18 16.54
N ARG A 2 14.61 -14.33 15.91
CA ARG A 2 15.94 -14.68 15.38
C ARG A 2 15.94 -14.39 13.88
N ILE A 3 16.70 -13.41 13.45
CA ILE A 3 16.99 -13.20 12.03
C ILE A 3 17.86 -14.40 11.58
N ASN A 4 17.35 -15.21 10.64
CA ASN A 4 18.14 -16.28 10.06
C ASN A 4 18.71 -15.81 8.71
N PRO A 5 20.00 -15.46 8.65
CA PRO A 5 20.60 -14.91 7.42
C PRO A 5 20.55 -15.88 6.23
N SER A 6 20.46 -17.21 6.49
CA SER A 6 20.40 -18.21 5.43
C SER A 6 19.00 -18.32 4.78
N LYS A 7 17.96 -17.81 5.44
CA LYS A 7 16.59 -17.76 4.90
C LYS A 7 16.28 -16.43 4.17
N LEU A 8 17.13 -15.43 4.35
CA LEU A 8 17.03 -14.16 3.64
C LEU A 8 17.98 -14.21 2.44
N PRO A 9 17.50 -14.46 1.22
CA PRO A 9 18.30 -14.29 0.02
C PRO A 9 18.49 -12.78 -0.22
N LEU A 10 19.24 -12.11 0.67
CA LEU A 10 19.44 -10.66 0.69
C LEU A 10 19.87 -10.12 -0.68
N GLN A 11 20.73 -10.86 -1.38
CA GLN A 11 21.16 -10.48 -2.72
C GLN A 11 20.00 -10.47 -3.71
N LYS A 12 19.18 -11.51 -3.72
CA LYS A 12 18.00 -11.58 -4.62
C LYS A 12 16.99 -10.51 -4.29
N ALA A 13 16.77 -10.21 -3.02
CA ALA A 13 15.88 -9.16 -2.57
C ALA A 13 16.44 -7.77 -2.97
N ALA A 14 17.73 -7.54 -2.82
CA ALA A 14 18.38 -6.30 -3.25
C ALA A 14 18.29 -6.10 -4.77
N ASP A 15 18.53 -7.15 -5.56
CA ASP A 15 18.43 -7.11 -7.01
C ASP A 15 16.99 -6.85 -7.49
N ALA A 16 16.00 -7.47 -6.84
CA ALA A 16 14.58 -7.23 -7.10
C ALA A 16 14.20 -5.79 -6.77
N CYS A 17 14.59 -5.29 -5.59
CA CYS A 17 14.35 -3.93 -5.17
C CYS A 17 14.99 -2.91 -6.14
N LYS A 18 16.23 -3.15 -6.58
CA LYS A 18 16.92 -2.31 -7.55
C LYS A 18 16.16 -2.22 -8.90
N LYS A 19 15.63 -3.34 -9.38
CA LYS A 19 14.81 -3.36 -10.60
C LYS A 19 13.50 -2.59 -10.42
N LEU A 20 12.82 -2.77 -9.29
CA LEU A 20 11.54 -2.13 -9.00
C LEU A 20 11.66 -0.63 -8.77
N LEU A 21 12.82 -0.16 -8.30
CA LEU A 21 13.10 1.26 -8.07
C LEU A 21 13.80 1.95 -9.24
N ALA A 22 14.15 1.24 -10.31
CA ALA A 22 14.79 1.83 -11.48
C ALA A 22 13.95 2.98 -12.06
N ASN A 23 14.56 4.15 -12.20
CA ASN A 23 13.93 5.39 -12.69
C ASN A 23 12.78 5.90 -11.80
N LYS A 24 12.74 5.51 -10.52
CA LYS A 24 11.78 6.00 -9.53
C LYS A 24 12.47 6.94 -8.55
N LYS A 25 11.72 7.93 -8.08
CA LYS A 25 12.12 8.85 -7.02
C LYS A 25 11.50 8.39 -5.71
N VAL A 26 12.32 8.11 -4.69
CA VAL A 26 11.88 7.58 -3.41
C VAL A 26 12.08 8.60 -2.31
N LEU A 27 11.04 8.87 -1.55
CA LEU A 27 11.07 9.61 -0.29
C LEU A 27 10.91 8.63 0.86
N VAL A 28 11.79 8.70 1.86
CA VAL A 28 11.71 7.87 3.07
C VAL A 28 11.45 8.76 4.28
N CYS A 29 10.48 8.39 5.13
CA CYS A 29 10.18 9.11 6.35
C CYS A 29 10.09 8.14 7.55
N SER A 30 10.84 8.40 8.63
CA SER A 30 10.80 7.56 9.84
C SER A 30 11.28 8.32 11.05
N LYS A 31 10.58 8.16 12.20
CA LYS A 31 10.98 8.69 13.49
C LYS A 31 12.38 8.22 13.93
N ASN A 32 12.66 6.94 13.69
CA ASN A 32 13.90 6.34 14.10
C ASN A 32 15.03 6.66 13.12
N ARG A 33 15.94 7.54 13.51
CA ARG A 33 17.08 7.98 12.68
C ARG A 33 17.98 6.83 12.23
N LEU A 34 18.15 5.80 13.06
CA LEU A 34 18.93 4.61 12.66
C LEU A 34 18.22 3.85 11.55
N THR A 35 16.90 3.64 11.68
CA THR A 35 16.08 3.00 10.64
C THR A 35 16.08 3.83 9.35
N LEU A 36 15.88 5.16 9.46
CA LEU A 36 15.94 6.07 8.33
C LEU A 36 17.29 5.98 7.62
N THR A 37 18.38 6.07 8.37
CA THR A 37 19.75 5.98 7.82
C THR A 37 20.00 4.64 7.16
N ALA A 38 19.59 3.53 7.80
CA ALA A 38 19.75 2.18 7.24
C ALA A 38 18.96 2.01 5.93
N LEU A 39 17.74 2.51 5.86
CA LEU A 39 16.94 2.48 4.64
C LEU A 39 17.55 3.36 3.54
N CYS A 40 17.97 4.59 3.88
CA CYS A 40 18.57 5.50 2.91
C CYS A 40 19.91 4.99 2.37
N LEU A 41 20.72 4.30 3.20
CA LEU A 41 22.01 3.71 2.79
C LEU A 41 21.86 2.35 2.09
N CYS A 42 20.68 1.74 2.11
CA CYS A 42 20.42 0.53 1.35
C CYS A 42 20.61 0.82 -0.14
N THR A 43 21.56 0.15 -0.78
CA THR A 43 21.99 0.45 -2.17
C THR A 43 20.84 0.60 -3.16
N PRO A 44 19.80 -0.25 -3.18
CA PRO A 44 18.67 -0.08 -4.08
C PRO A 44 17.89 1.22 -3.85
N ILE A 45 17.69 1.63 -2.61
CA ILE A 45 16.96 2.86 -2.25
C ILE A 45 17.84 4.08 -2.49
N LEU A 46 19.12 4.03 -2.12
CA LEU A 46 20.06 5.15 -2.25
C LEU A 46 20.13 5.69 -3.68
N GLN A 47 20.09 4.82 -4.69
CA GLN A 47 20.13 5.22 -6.11
C GLN A 47 18.87 5.96 -6.58
N SER A 48 17.77 5.79 -5.88
CA SER A 48 16.45 6.37 -6.19
C SER A 48 16.03 7.43 -5.18
N LEU A 49 16.81 7.63 -4.11
CA LEU A 49 16.47 8.49 -2.99
C LEU A 49 16.47 9.97 -3.39
N VAL A 50 15.36 10.66 -3.16
CA VAL A 50 15.25 12.11 -3.36
C VAL A 50 15.17 12.88 -2.05
N GLY A 51 14.99 12.19 -0.92
CA GLY A 51 15.03 12.77 0.42
C GLY A 51 14.72 11.77 1.51
N GLY A 52 15.22 12.08 2.71
CA GLY A 52 14.89 11.42 3.96
C GLY A 52 14.36 12.46 4.95
N ALA A 53 13.33 12.11 5.71
CA ALA A 53 12.71 13.01 6.69
C ALA A 53 12.42 12.29 7.99
N THR A 54 12.34 13.03 9.09
CA THR A 54 11.93 12.48 10.40
C THR A 54 10.58 13.04 10.84
N THR A 55 10.12 14.10 10.19
CA THR A 55 8.86 14.77 10.49
C THR A 55 7.92 14.80 9.29
N GLU A 56 6.63 14.98 9.55
CA GLU A 56 5.60 15.12 8.52
C GLU A 56 5.87 16.33 7.62
N ASP A 57 6.19 17.49 8.24
CA ASP A 57 6.41 18.73 7.50
C ASP A 57 7.64 18.67 6.59
N GLU A 58 8.76 18.10 7.06
CA GLU A 58 9.94 17.88 6.24
C GLU A 58 9.63 16.98 5.03
N ALA A 59 8.88 15.90 5.25
CA ALA A 59 8.49 14.98 4.18
C ALA A 59 7.62 15.67 3.12
N LEU A 60 6.66 16.50 3.53
CA LEU A 60 5.81 17.27 2.61
C LEU A 60 6.59 18.32 1.84
N GLN A 61 7.58 18.99 2.47
CA GLN A 61 8.48 19.92 1.77
C GLN A 61 9.32 19.20 0.70
N VAL A 62 9.88 18.03 1.03
CA VAL A 62 10.62 17.20 0.05
C VAL A 62 9.69 16.76 -1.08
N GLN A 63 8.46 16.36 -0.78
CA GLN A 63 7.48 15.98 -1.80
C GLN A 63 7.18 17.12 -2.77
N GLN A 64 6.93 18.31 -2.27
CA GLN A 64 6.63 19.49 -3.10
C GLN A 64 7.80 19.87 -4.01
N LYS A 65 9.04 19.73 -3.53
CA LYS A 65 10.26 20.09 -4.26
C LYS A 65 10.68 19.04 -5.28
N ASN A 66 10.59 17.76 -4.93
CA ASN A 66 11.25 16.68 -5.68
C ASN A 66 10.27 15.77 -6.43
N HIS A 67 8.95 15.87 -6.14
CA HIS A 67 7.90 15.06 -6.74
C HIS A 67 8.26 13.57 -6.75
N PRO A 68 8.33 12.90 -5.59
CA PRO A 68 8.63 11.48 -5.50
C PRO A 68 7.53 10.63 -6.14
N ASP A 69 7.92 9.49 -6.70
CA ASP A 69 6.98 8.47 -7.19
C ASP A 69 6.52 7.55 -6.06
N ILE A 70 7.39 7.36 -5.04
CA ILE A 70 7.17 6.42 -3.94
C ILE A 70 7.49 7.12 -2.61
N LEU A 71 6.55 7.03 -1.67
CA LEU A 71 6.73 7.34 -0.26
C LEU A 71 6.85 6.04 0.54
N ILE A 72 7.91 5.90 1.32
CA ILE A 72 8.06 4.84 2.31
C ILE A 72 8.06 5.51 3.68
N THR A 73 7.08 5.21 4.53
CA THR A 73 6.96 5.85 5.84
C THR A 73 6.72 4.85 6.97
N SER A 74 7.13 5.20 8.18
CA SER A 74 6.69 4.53 9.40
C SER A 74 5.44 5.22 9.97
N GLU A 75 4.67 4.51 10.80
CA GLU A 75 3.51 5.04 11.49
C GLU A 75 3.86 6.24 12.36
N ASP A 76 4.89 6.10 13.21
CA ASP A 76 5.36 7.17 14.09
C ASP A 76 6.43 8.03 13.41
N LEU A 77 6.32 9.35 13.60
CA LEU A 77 7.31 10.35 13.19
C LEU A 77 7.82 11.15 14.41
N GLU A 78 8.95 11.86 14.30
CA GLU A 78 9.43 12.73 15.38
C GLU A 78 8.42 13.85 15.70
N SER A 79 7.80 14.40 14.65
CA SER A 79 6.68 15.32 14.74
C SER A 79 5.69 15.00 13.62
N GLY A 80 4.42 14.85 13.97
CA GLY A 80 3.39 14.43 13.05
C GLY A 80 3.07 12.94 13.14
N TYR A 81 2.45 12.39 12.09
CA TYR A 81 1.92 11.04 12.07
C TYR A 81 1.98 10.47 10.65
N GLY A 82 2.58 9.28 10.49
CA GLY A 82 2.84 8.70 9.18
C GLY A 82 1.60 8.42 8.35
N ILE A 83 0.49 8.02 8.97
CA ILE A 83 -0.78 7.80 8.25
C ILE A 83 -1.33 9.12 7.71
N ARG A 84 -1.29 10.19 8.51
CA ARG A 84 -1.69 11.51 8.06
C ARG A 84 -0.77 12.06 6.97
N LEU A 85 0.53 11.74 7.03
CA LEU A 85 1.47 12.04 5.94
C LEU A 85 1.04 11.35 4.64
N VAL A 86 0.66 10.07 4.69
CA VAL A 86 0.15 9.34 3.52
C VAL A 86 -1.08 10.04 2.94
N GLU A 87 -2.07 10.37 3.77
CA GLU A 87 -3.29 11.06 3.34
C GLU A 87 -2.98 12.39 2.63
N LYS A 88 -2.18 13.25 3.27
CA LYS A 88 -1.79 14.56 2.70
C LYS A 88 -0.99 14.40 1.41
N ALA A 89 -0.06 13.45 1.40
CA ALA A 89 0.78 13.17 0.25
C ALA A 89 -0.02 12.68 -0.96
N LYS A 90 -1.00 11.81 -0.73
CA LYS A 90 -1.93 11.32 -1.76
C LYS A 90 -2.88 12.42 -2.25
N ASN A 91 -3.35 13.28 -1.37
CA ASN A 91 -4.19 14.43 -1.76
C ASN A 91 -3.42 15.41 -2.65
N TYR A 92 -2.12 15.61 -2.40
CA TYR A 92 -1.25 16.45 -3.24
C TYR A 92 -0.86 15.76 -4.56
N SER A 93 -0.54 14.47 -4.52
CA SER A 93 -0.12 13.66 -5.68
C SER A 93 -0.84 12.32 -5.68
N PRO A 94 -2.01 12.18 -6.33
CA PRO A 94 -2.77 10.92 -6.34
C PRO A 94 -2.01 9.72 -6.94
N GLU A 95 -1.07 9.97 -7.86
CA GLU A 95 -0.25 8.93 -8.49
C GLU A 95 0.90 8.42 -7.60
N LEU A 96 1.24 9.16 -6.52
CA LEU A 96 2.26 8.74 -5.55
C LEU A 96 1.90 7.36 -4.98
N LYS A 97 2.87 6.46 -4.92
CA LYS A 97 2.72 5.16 -4.26
C LYS A 97 3.19 5.25 -2.83
N ALA A 98 2.29 4.96 -1.88
CA ALA A 98 2.57 5.06 -0.46
C ALA A 98 2.65 3.68 0.19
N LEU A 99 3.82 3.37 0.77
CA LEU A 99 4.07 2.16 1.56
C LEU A 99 4.26 2.56 3.02
N ILE A 100 3.48 1.99 3.93
CA ILE A 100 3.55 2.32 5.35
C ILE A 100 3.85 1.09 6.21
N PHE A 101 4.73 1.28 7.19
CA PHE A 101 5.05 0.32 8.23
C PHE A 101 4.37 0.71 9.53
N LEU A 102 3.45 -0.13 10.00
CA LEU A 102 2.71 0.05 11.22
C LEU A 102 3.43 -0.60 12.40
N GLN A 103 3.49 0.12 13.52
CA GLN A 103 3.98 -0.36 14.81
C GLN A 103 2.86 -1.04 15.58
N ARG A 104 1.65 -0.46 15.54
CA ARG A 104 0.45 -0.97 16.19
C ARG A 104 -0.32 -1.87 15.23
N GLU A 105 -0.56 -3.12 15.67
CA GLU A 105 -1.24 -4.14 14.87
C GLU A 105 -2.73 -4.22 15.20
N THR A 106 -3.37 -3.06 15.43
CA THR A 106 -4.78 -3.00 15.79
C THR A 106 -5.68 -2.73 14.59
N PRO A 107 -6.92 -3.24 14.60
CA PRO A 107 -7.87 -3.02 13.49
C PRO A 107 -8.05 -1.54 13.14
N GLU A 108 -8.10 -0.68 14.15
CA GLU A 108 -8.33 0.76 13.98
C GLU A 108 -7.20 1.42 13.19
N VAL A 109 -5.94 1.13 13.56
CA VAL A 109 -4.76 1.71 12.91
C VAL A 109 -4.59 1.18 11.49
N VAL A 110 -4.87 -0.11 11.30
CA VAL A 110 -4.87 -0.71 9.96
C VAL A 110 -5.93 -0.05 9.08
N GLN A 111 -7.15 0.11 9.59
CA GLN A 111 -8.23 0.77 8.86
C GLN A 111 -7.87 2.22 8.52
N GLU A 112 -7.34 2.97 9.48
CA GLU A 112 -6.90 4.36 9.28
C GLU A 112 -5.84 4.46 8.16
N ALA A 113 -4.84 3.57 8.14
CA ALA A 113 -3.81 3.54 7.11
C ALA A 113 -4.38 3.21 5.71
N MET A 114 -5.34 2.30 5.65
CA MET A 114 -6.04 1.94 4.43
C MET A 114 -6.89 3.10 3.91
N GLU A 115 -7.66 3.75 4.79
CA GLU A 115 -8.51 4.93 4.46
C GLU A 115 -7.68 6.13 4.00
N ALA A 116 -6.46 6.31 4.54
CA ALA A 116 -5.50 7.31 4.08
C ALA A 116 -5.00 7.06 2.65
N GLY A 117 -5.27 5.88 2.08
CA GLY A 117 -4.91 5.52 0.70
C GLY A 117 -3.53 4.90 0.54
N ALA A 118 -2.99 4.24 1.58
CA ALA A 118 -1.73 3.50 1.47
C ALA A 118 -1.86 2.36 0.44
N ASP A 119 -0.96 2.32 -0.55
CA ASP A 119 -0.92 1.24 -1.56
C ASP A 119 -0.30 -0.06 -0.99
N GLY A 120 0.49 0.05 0.08
CA GLY A 120 1.01 -1.09 0.83
C GLY A 120 1.04 -0.80 2.32
N VAL A 121 0.42 -1.69 3.10
CA VAL A 121 0.43 -1.65 4.57
C VAL A 121 1.12 -2.89 5.08
N MET A 122 2.10 -2.73 5.94
CA MET A 122 2.90 -3.82 6.50
C MET A 122 3.12 -3.58 7.99
N PHE A 123 3.24 -4.65 8.78
CA PHE A 123 3.65 -4.55 10.17
C PHE A 123 5.18 -4.56 10.29
N ILE A 124 5.72 -3.75 11.20
CA ILE A 124 7.16 -3.77 11.49
C ILE A 124 7.61 -5.16 11.93
N SER A 125 6.76 -5.89 12.66
CA SER A 125 7.03 -7.25 13.12
C SER A 125 7.22 -8.27 11.98
N SER A 126 6.64 -8.02 10.79
CA SER A 126 6.77 -8.90 9.62
C SER A 126 8.08 -8.69 8.86
N ILE A 127 8.82 -7.61 9.14
CA ILE A 127 10.08 -7.33 8.46
C ILE A 127 11.12 -8.39 8.84
N GLY A 128 11.71 -9.00 7.83
CA GLY A 128 12.78 -9.99 8.01
C GLY A 128 12.29 -11.40 8.40
N THR A 129 10.99 -11.67 8.36
CA THR A 129 10.44 -13.03 8.55
C THR A 129 10.76 -13.95 7.38
N GLY A 130 11.07 -13.41 6.22
CA GLY A 130 11.37 -14.16 4.98
C GLY A 130 10.20 -14.20 4.00
N ASP A 131 9.05 -13.63 4.33
CA ASP A 131 7.84 -13.66 3.49
C ASP A 131 7.90 -12.65 2.32
N GLY A 132 8.91 -11.75 2.33
CA GLY A 132 9.17 -10.82 1.23
C GLY A 132 8.14 -9.70 1.11
N ASP A 133 7.42 -9.38 2.19
CA ASP A 133 6.32 -8.41 2.20
C ASP A 133 6.70 -7.07 1.57
N PHE A 134 7.86 -6.54 1.88
CA PHE A 134 8.31 -5.26 1.31
C PHE A 134 8.47 -5.32 -0.22
N ILE A 135 9.09 -6.38 -0.74
CA ILE A 135 9.27 -6.56 -2.18
C ILE A 135 7.93 -6.76 -2.88
N ASN A 136 7.05 -7.55 -2.28
CA ASN A 136 5.71 -7.78 -2.79
C ASN A 136 4.89 -6.49 -2.79
N ALA A 137 4.93 -5.71 -1.71
CA ALA A 137 4.27 -4.40 -1.62
C ALA A 137 4.78 -3.45 -2.70
N LEU A 138 6.11 -3.33 -2.84
CA LEU A 138 6.73 -2.46 -3.83
C LEU A 138 6.38 -2.88 -5.27
N SER A 139 6.43 -4.18 -5.57
CA SER A 139 6.08 -4.73 -6.87
C SER A 139 4.62 -4.48 -7.22
N THR A 140 3.73 -4.75 -6.26
CA THR A 140 2.28 -4.59 -6.44
C THR A 140 1.91 -3.12 -6.61
N ALA A 141 2.42 -2.23 -5.77
CA ALA A 141 2.17 -0.79 -5.85
C ALA A 141 2.66 -0.18 -7.17
N ASN A 142 3.88 -0.54 -7.62
CA ASN A 142 4.42 -0.09 -8.91
C ASN A 142 3.57 -0.51 -10.11
N SER A 143 2.85 -1.61 -9.97
CA SER A 143 1.96 -2.13 -11.01
C SER A 143 0.52 -1.61 -10.88
N GLY A 144 0.29 -0.65 -9.98
CA GLY A 144 -1.03 -0.06 -9.73
C GLY A 144 -1.97 -0.96 -8.92
N GLY A 145 -1.45 -2.00 -8.27
CA GLY A 145 -2.15 -2.84 -7.30
C GLY A 145 -2.01 -2.33 -5.87
N ILE A 146 -2.60 -3.07 -4.94
CA ILE A 146 -2.56 -2.82 -3.50
C ILE A 146 -2.00 -4.06 -2.82
N TYR A 147 -1.11 -3.89 -1.86
CA TYR A 147 -0.57 -4.99 -1.09
C TYR A 147 -0.90 -4.89 0.39
N TYR A 148 -1.77 -5.76 0.85
CA TYR A 148 -2.09 -5.94 2.26
C TYR A 148 -1.87 -7.41 2.62
N PRO A 149 -0.83 -7.76 3.38
CA PRO A 149 -0.60 -9.12 3.86
C PRO A 149 -1.82 -9.71 4.56
N ARG A 150 -1.87 -11.03 4.67
CA ARG A 150 -3.01 -11.72 5.30
C ARG A 150 -3.28 -11.19 6.72
N SER A 151 -2.25 -10.99 7.53
CA SER A 151 -2.37 -10.45 8.89
C SER A 151 -3.00 -9.05 8.93
N VAL A 152 -2.65 -8.18 7.97
CA VAL A 152 -3.22 -6.84 7.84
C VAL A 152 -4.70 -6.92 7.44
N ARG A 153 -5.05 -7.79 6.49
CA ARG A 153 -6.45 -7.99 6.06
C ARG A 153 -7.31 -8.56 7.18
N GLU A 154 -6.80 -9.54 7.93
CA GLU A 154 -7.50 -10.10 9.10
C GLU A 154 -7.71 -9.04 10.19
N ALA A 155 -6.71 -8.19 10.45
CA ALA A 155 -6.85 -7.08 11.39
C ALA A 155 -7.91 -6.07 10.91
N ALA A 156 -7.93 -5.72 9.61
CA ALA A 156 -8.91 -4.79 9.05
C ALA A 156 -10.36 -5.30 9.19
N THR A 157 -10.57 -6.61 9.06
CA THR A 157 -11.91 -7.23 9.07
C THR A 157 -12.42 -7.58 10.46
N ALA A 158 -11.58 -7.54 11.49
CA ALA A 158 -11.94 -7.93 12.86
C ALA A 158 -13.14 -7.15 13.48
N LYS A 159 -13.57 -6.05 12.87
CA LYS A 159 -14.67 -5.18 13.32
C LYS A 159 -15.77 -4.95 12.27
N VAL A 160 -15.94 -5.83 11.29
CA VAL A 160 -16.97 -5.63 10.24
C VAL A 160 -18.36 -5.51 10.87
N LYS A 161 -18.87 -4.29 10.93
CA LYS A 161 -20.29 -3.99 11.14
C LYS A 161 -20.99 -4.08 9.78
N SER A 162 -22.26 -4.43 9.78
CA SER A 162 -23.14 -4.63 8.62
C SER A 162 -22.77 -3.80 7.38
N ALA A 163 -22.80 -4.45 6.22
CA ALA A 163 -22.55 -3.81 4.93
C ALA A 163 -23.42 -2.55 4.75
N PRO A 164 -22.87 -1.45 4.21
CA PRO A 164 -23.64 -0.25 3.94
C PRO A 164 -24.70 -0.55 2.86
N VAL A 165 -25.87 0.06 3.01
CA VAL A 165 -26.88 0.05 1.94
C VAL A 165 -26.39 1.02 0.87
N LEU A 166 -25.85 0.50 -0.22
CA LEU A 166 -25.47 1.30 -1.38
C LEU A 166 -26.71 1.75 -2.13
N VAL A 167 -26.76 3.02 -2.51
CA VAL A 167 -27.84 3.58 -3.33
C VAL A 167 -27.86 2.94 -4.72
N ASP A 168 -26.69 2.60 -5.26
CA ASP A 168 -26.51 1.84 -6.50
C ASP A 168 -25.63 0.61 -6.22
N PRO A 169 -26.21 -0.59 -6.01
CA PRO A 169 -25.47 -1.77 -5.66
C PRO A 169 -24.50 -2.20 -6.77
N LEU A 170 -23.39 -2.81 -6.35
CA LEU A 170 -22.44 -3.40 -7.29
C LEU A 170 -23.07 -4.60 -8.01
N SER A 171 -22.88 -4.67 -9.32
CA SER A 171 -23.22 -5.87 -10.09
C SER A 171 -22.30 -7.04 -9.75
N GLU A 172 -22.69 -8.27 -10.09
CA GLU A 172 -21.86 -9.48 -9.91
C GLU A 172 -20.47 -9.31 -10.51
N ARG A 173 -20.36 -8.72 -11.71
CA ARG A 173 -19.09 -8.45 -12.37
C ARG A 173 -18.24 -7.41 -11.64
N GLU A 174 -18.85 -6.39 -11.08
CA GLU A 174 -18.17 -5.39 -10.26
C GLU A 174 -17.73 -6.00 -8.93
N LEU A 175 -18.50 -6.92 -8.34
CA LEU A 175 -18.11 -7.71 -7.18
C LEU A 175 -16.92 -8.63 -7.49
N ASP A 176 -16.91 -9.29 -8.66
CA ASP A 176 -15.75 -10.11 -9.07
C ASP A 176 -14.51 -9.27 -9.24
N VAL A 177 -14.62 -8.10 -9.86
CA VAL A 177 -13.49 -7.17 -10.04
C VAL A 177 -12.97 -6.68 -8.71
N ILE A 178 -13.83 -6.28 -7.74
CA ILE A 178 -13.37 -5.81 -6.43
C ILE A 178 -12.72 -6.93 -5.61
N ARG A 179 -13.19 -8.19 -5.72
CA ARG A 179 -12.52 -9.37 -5.13
C ARG A 179 -11.10 -9.52 -5.64
N CYS A 180 -10.89 -9.37 -6.94
CA CYS A 180 -9.56 -9.44 -7.54
C CYS A 180 -8.67 -8.27 -7.10
N ILE A 181 -9.24 -7.05 -6.96
CA ILE A 181 -8.50 -5.88 -6.47
C ILE A 181 -8.02 -6.11 -5.03
N ILE A 182 -8.87 -6.65 -4.16
CA ILE A 182 -8.51 -6.97 -2.76
C ILE A 182 -7.37 -7.99 -2.68
N ARG A 183 -7.27 -8.91 -3.64
CA ARG A 183 -6.14 -9.85 -3.77
C ARG A 183 -4.86 -9.20 -4.32
N GLY A 184 -4.89 -7.91 -4.63
CA GLY A 184 -3.74 -7.18 -5.16
C GLY A 184 -3.51 -7.34 -6.66
N MET A 185 -4.46 -7.94 -7.40
CA MET A 185 -4.30 -8.23 -8.83
C MET A 185 -4.29 -6.96 -9.67
N ARG A 186 -3.41 -6.91 -10.66
CA ARG A 186 -3.35 -5.86 -11.67
C ARG A 186 -4.47 -6.04 -12.70
N ASN A 187 -4.79 -4.99 -13.47
CA ASN A 187 -5.85 -5.07 -14.48
C ASN A 187 -5.64 -6.20 -15.51
N ILE A 188 -4.39 -6.49 -15.86
CA ILE A 188 -4.06 -7.60 -16.77
C ILE A 188 -4.40 -8.95 -16.12
N GLU A 189 -4.01 -9.14 -14.86
CA GLU A 189 -4.27 -10.36 -14.10
C GLU A 189 -5.78 -10.56 -13.84
N ILE A 190 -6.51 -9.47 -13.61
CA ILE A 190 -7.98 -9.48 -13.50
C ILE A 190 -8.61 -9.85 -14.84
N ALA A 191 -8.10 -9.29 -15.94
CA ALA A 191 -8.58 -9.58 -17.29
C ALA A 191 -8.45 -11.07 -17.60
N ASP A 192 -7.29 -11.64 -17.32
CA ASP A 192 -7.02 -13.08 -17.50
C ASP A 192 -7.92 -13.93 -16.59
N ALA A 193 -8.04 -13.58 -15.31
CA ALA A 193 -8.83 -14.33 -14.33
C ALA A 193 -10.35 -14.31 -14.65
N LEU A 194 -10.85 -13.21 -15.20
CA LEU A 194 -12.27 -13.02 -15.49
C LEU A 194 -12.62 -13.25 -16.98
N PHE A 195 -11.64 -13.61 -17.82
CA PHE A 195 -11.82 -13.83 -19.26
C PHE A 195 -12.43 -12.63 -19.98
N ILE A 196 -11.92 -11.40 -19.70
CA ILE A 196 -12.34 -10.14 -20.32
C ILE A 196 -11.12 -9.32 -20.74
N SER A 197 -11.34 -8.24 -21.51
CA SER A 197 -10.23 -7.36 -21.88
C SER A 197 -9.78 -6.47 -20.72
N SER A 198 -8.50 -6.05 -20.72
CA SER A 198 -7.97 -5.09 -19.74
C SER A 198 -8.72 -3.74 -19.78
N GLU A 199 -9.23 -3.32 -20.94
CA GLU A 199 -10.06 -2.12 -21.06
C GLU A 199 -11.42 -2.31 -20.39
N THR A 200 -12.02 -3.51 -20.49
CA THR A 200 -13.24 -3.85 -19.78
C THR A 200 -13.03 -3.82 -18.27
N VAL A 201 -11.88 -4.33 -17.78
CA VAL A 201 -11.51 -4.23 -16.36
C VAL A 201 -11.42 -2.78 -15.92
N LYS A 202 -10.72 -1.91 -16.65
CA LYS A 202 -10.64 -0.47 -16.34
C LYS A 202 -12.04 0.17 -16.22
N SER A 203 -12.94 -0.17 -17.14
CA SER A 203 -14.34 0.31 -17.11
C SER A 203 -15.06 -0.16 -15.83
N HIS A 204 -14.93 -1.44 -15.45
CA HIS A 204 -15.52 -1.94 -14.20
C HIS A 204 -14.92 -1.29 -12.96
N VAL A 205 -13.60 -1.12 -12.91
CA VAL A 205 -12.91 -0.43 -11.80
C VAL A 205 -13.43 1.00 -11.63
N SER A 206 -13.59 1.75 -12.74
CA SER A 206 -14.14 3.11 -12.70
C SER A 206 -15.57 3.14 -12.16
N LYS A 207 -16.42 2.20 -12.59
CA LYS A 207 -17.80 2.08 -12.09
C LYS A 207 -17.86 1.71 -10.61
N VAL A 208 -16.99 0.79 -10.16
CA VAL A 208 -16.87 0.44 -8.73
C VAL A 208 -16.49 1.67 -7.90
N ILE A 209 -15.47 2.41 -8.32
CA ILE A 209 -15.04 3.65 -7.65
C ILE A 209 -16.18 4.66 -7.56
N GLN A 210 -16.92 4.87 -8.66
CA GLN A 210 -18.04 5.79 -8.71
C GLN A 210 -19.20 5.35 -7.79
N LYS A 211 -19.60 4.07 -7.84
CA LYS A 211 -20.72 3.54 -7.04
C LYS A 211 -20.44 3.51 -5.55
N LEU A 212 -19.18 3.28 -5.17
CA LEU A 212 -18.74 3.32 -3.77
C LEU A 212 -18.49 4.75 -3.28
N GLY A 213 -18.46 5.76 -4.16
CA GLY A 213 -18.20 7.14 -3.80
C GLY A 213 -16.78 7.39 -3.27
N VAL A 214 -15.80 6.60 -3.73
CA VAL A 214 -14.41 6.65 -3.29
C VAL A 214 -13.50 7.28 -4.34
N ARG A 215 -12.27 7.66 -3.98
CA ARG A 215 -11.35 8.40 -4.85
C ARG A 215 -10.60 7.52 -5.85
N ASP A 216 -10.25 6.30 -5.45
CA ASP A 216 -9.38 5.41 -6.22
C ASP A 216 -9.65 3.93 -5.91
N ARG A 217 -8.93 3.04 -6.63
CA ARG A 217 -9.06 1.59 -6.47
C ARG A 217 -8.61 1.09 -5.09
N THR A 218 -7.66 1.80 -4.46
CA THR A 218 -7.19 1.47 -3.12
C THR A 218 -8.30 1.67 -2.13
N GLN A 219 -8.95 2.84 -2.17
CA GLN A 219 -10.11 3.13 -1.34
C GLN A 219 -11.31 2.23 -1.63
N ALA A 220 -11.52 1.83 -2.89
CA ALA A 220 -12.56 0.88 -3.23
C ALA A 220 -12.35 -0.48 -2.54
N ALA A 221 -11.10 -0.98 -2.54
CA ALA A 221 -10.76 -2.22 -1.83
C ALA A 221 -10.96 -2.08 -0.31
N VAL A 222 -10.48 -0.98 0.27
CA VAL A 222 -10.65 -0.67 1.70
C VAL A 222 -12.12 -0.65 2.06
N PHE A 223 -12.92 0.12 1.33
CA PHE A 223 -14.36 0.24 1.56
C PHE A 223 -15.05 -1.13 1.54
N ALA A 224 -14.75 -1.95 0.52
CA ALA A 224 -15.34 -3.28 0.38
C ALA A 224 -14.98 -4.23 1.55
N MET A 225 -13.74 -4.17 2.04
CA MET A 225 -13.28 -4.96 3.19
C MET A 225 -13.88 -4.47 4.52
N THR A 226 -13.83 -3.17 4.77
CA THR A 226 -14.25 -2.58 6.06
C THR A 226 -15.76 -2.56 6.24
N HIS A 227 -16.52 -2.58 5.14
CA HIS A 227 -17.98 -2.59 5.16
C HIS A 227 -18.62 -3.94 4.82
N GLY A 228 -17.81 -5.01 4.73
CA GLY A 228 -18.34 -6.36 4.56
C GLY A 228 -19.05 -6.61 3.22
N LEU A 229 -18.74 -5.84 2.18
CA LEU A 229 -19.28 -6.10 0.83
C LEU A 229 -18.77 -7.42 0.25
N ILE A 230 -17.65 -7.92 0.77
CA ILE A 230 -17.03 -9.17 0.37
C ILE A 230 -16.58 -9.88 1.64
N GLU A 231 -17.01 -11.12 1.81
CA GLU A 231 -16.54 -11.96 2.92
C GLU A 231 -15.02 -12.22 2.79
N ALA A 232 -14.30 -12.10 3.91
CA ALA A 232 -12.85 -12.30 3.98
C ALA A 232 -12.43 -13.79 3.84
N GLY A 233 -13.21 -14.58 3.13
CA GLY A 233 -13.01 -16.01 2.88
C GLY A 233 -12.30 -16.28 1.58
N ILE A 234 -11.01 -15.84 1.49
CA ILE A 234 -10.15 -16.22 0.36
C ILE A 234 -8.74 -16.47 0.87
#